data_7ef2c767b3fc8ed4d343a5c86048b4f2
#
_entry.id   7ef2c767b3fc8ed4d343a5c86048b4f2
#
_cell.length_a   1.000
_cell.length_b   1.000
_cell.length_c   1.000
_cell.angle_alpha   90.00
_cell.angle_beta   90.00
_cell.angle_gamma   90.00
#
_symmetry.space_group_name_H-M   'P 1'
#
loop_
_entity.id
_entity.type
_entity.pdbx_description
1 polymer ?
#
loop_
_entity_poly.entity_id
_entity_poly.type
_entity_poly.pdbx_seq_one_letter_code
_entity_poly.pdbx_strand_id
1 'polypeptide(L)'
;MNAETKNFGLIGVAGYIAVRHLKAIRDTGNNLLASLDRFDSVGIIDSYFPNSDFFVEFERFDRHFDKLKRAGTKIDYVSICSPNYLHDSHIRFALRHKADAICEKPLVLNPWNVDALQEIENETGQKIFTVLQLRLHPKIIELRERIRNGPADKVYDVDLTYITSRGNWYQISWKGDIQKSGGIATNIGIHFFDMLGWIFGEVKNNVVNMSEPYKAGGYLELKNAREIGRAHV
;
A
#
# COMPACT_ATOMS: atom_id res chain seq x y z
N MET A 1 4.67 -27.42 -11.05
CA MET A 1 5.41 -26.45 -11.88
C MET A 1 6.17 -25.57 -10.92
N ASN A 2 7.51 -25.59 -10.93
CA ASN A 2 8.29 -24.64 -10.14
C ASN A 2 8.03 -23.24 -10.70
N ALA A 3 7.47 -22.33 -9.89
CA ALA A 3 7.30 -20.96 -10.29
C ALA A 3 8.69 -20.37 -10.61
N GLU A 4 8.77 -19.62 -11.68
CA GLU A 4 10.01 -18.92 -12.06
C GLU A 4 10.38 -17.92 -10.98
N THR A 5 11.65 -17.95 -10.51
CA THR A 5 12.16 -17.02 -9.50
C THR A 5 12.14 -15.59 -10.03
N LYS A 6 11.55 -14.67 -9.28
CA LYS A 6 11.44 -13.24 -9.63
C LYS A 6 12.44 -12.39 -8.84
N ASN A 7 12.89 -11.31 -9.46
CA ASN A 7 13.82 -10.37 -8.90
C ASN A 7 13.10 -9.12 -8.41
N PHE A 8 13.37 -8.73 -7.19
CA PHE A 8 12.76 -7.58 -6.52
C PHE A 8 13.77 -6.46 -6.27
N GLY A 9 13.28 -5.22 -6.36
CA GLY A 9 13.81 -4.06 -5.68
C GLY A 9 12.91 -3.69 -4.51
N LEU A 10 13.45 -3.08 -3.44
CA LEU A 10 12.65 -2.64 -2.30
C LEU A 10 13.04 -1.23 -1.88
N ILE A 11 12.05 -0.34 -1.76
CA ILE A 11 12.21 1.06 -1.33
C ILE A 11 11.58 1.23 0.05
N GLY A 12 12.30 1.82 0.99
CA GLY A 12 11.86 2.02 2.37
C GLY A 12 12.18 0.83 3.27
N VAL A 13 13.33 0.20 3.08
CA VAL A 13 13.72 -1.07 3.72
C VAL A 13 13.95 -0.96 5.23
N ALA A 14 14.29 0.21 5.77
CA ALA A 14 14.38 0.46 7.22
C ALA A 14 13.00 0.65 7.88
N GLY A 15 11.92 0.73 7.10
CA GLY A 15 10.57 0.92 7.61
C GLY A 15 10.02 -0.32 8.33
N TYR A 16 9.19 -0.09 9.36
CA TYR A 16 8.56 -1.16 10.14
C TYR A 16 7.86 -2.23 9.27
N ILE A 17 7.18 -1.80 8.20
CA ILE A 17 6.43 -2.71 7.33
C ILE A 17 7.32 -3.53 6.39
N ALA A 18 8.51 -3.03 6.08
CA ALA A 18 9.43 -3.65 5.12
C ALA A 18 9.82 -5.09 5.50
N VAL A 19 9.91 -5.39 6.80
CA VAL A 19 10.19 -6.75 7.28
C VAL A 19 9.17 -7.78 6.76
N ARG A 20 7.91 -7.38 6.62
CA ARG A 20 6.86 -8.26 6.07
C ARG A 20 7.07 -8.52 4.58
N HIS A 21 7.51 -7.50 3.84
CA HIS A 21 7.86 -7.62 2.43
C HIS A 21 9.11 -8.49 2.23
N LEU A 22 10.18 -8.24 3.01
CA LEU A 22 11.38 -9.09 3.01
C LEU A 22 11.04 -10.57 3.25
N LYS A 23 10.21 -10.81 4.28
CA LYS A 23 9.75 -12.17 4.59
C LYS A 23 8.94 -12.77 3.43
N ALA A 24 8.01 -12.03 2.85
CA ALA A 24 7.18 -12.50 1.75
C ALA A 24 8.03 -12.83 0.51
N ILE A 25 8.97 -11.98 0.12
CA ILE A 25 9.87 -12.20 -1.01
C ILE A 25 10.68 -13.49 -0.80
N ARG A 26 11.25 -13.67 0.39
CA ARG A 26 12.01 -14.87 0.74
C ARG A 26 11.13 -16.14 0.76
N ASP A 27 10.00 -16.09 1.43
CA ASP A 27 9.14 -17.27 1.64
C ASP A 27 8.47 -17.73 0.33
N THR A 28 8.40 -16.85 -0.67
CA THR A 28 7.94 -17.19 -2.03
C THR A 28 9.07 -17.62 -2.97
N GLY A 29 10.31 -17.76 -2.47
CA GLY A 29 11.45 -18.23 -3.25
C GLY A 29 12.01 -17.23 -4.27
N ASN A 30 11.82 -15.94 -4.02
CA ASN A 30 12.24 -14.85 -4.89
C ASN A 30 13.53 -14.17 -4.37
N ASN A 31 14.15 -13.33 -5.20
CA ASN A 31 15.39 -12.63 -4.89
C ASN A 31 15.12 -11.14 -4.61
N LEU A 32 15.84 -10.56 -3.66
CA LEU A 32 15.99 -9.12 -3.51
C LEU A 32 17.36 -8.71 -4.04
N LEU A 33 17.41 -8.00 -5.16
CA LEU A 33 18.67 -7.59 -5.77
C LEU A 33 19.16 -6.23 -5.27
N ALA A 34 18.24 -5.30 -5.02
CA ALA A 34 18.58 -3.96 -4.59
C ALA A 34 17.57 -3.40 -3.59
N SER A 35 18.05 -2.64 -2.64
CA SER A 35 17.24 -1.99 -1.61
C SER A 35 17.67 -0.55 -1.36
N LEU A 36 16.71 0.28 -0.98
CA LEU A 36 16.88 1.71 -0.74
C LEU A 36 16.24 2.13 0.57
N ASP A 37 16.96 2.87 1.38
CA ASP A 37 16.40 3.72 2.44
C ASP A 37 17.33 4.90 2.70
N ARG A 38 16.76 6.05 3.07
CA ARG A 38 17.56 7.22 3.49
C ARG A 38 18.30 7.01 4.79
N PHE A 39 17.90 6.02 5.59
CA PHE A 39 18.52 5.63 6.84
C PHE A 39 19.32 4.35 6.63
N ASP A 40 20.47 4.25 7.26
CA ASP A 40 21.42 3.13 7.17
C ASP A 40 21.21 2.04 8.25
N SER A 41 20.19 2.19 9.11
CA SER A 41 19.84 1.19 10.12
C SER A 41 19.08 0.01 9.49
N VAL A 42 19.75 -0.71 8.59
CA VAL A 42 19.14 -1.73 7.72
C VAL A 42 19.70 -3.14 7.92
N GLY A 43 20.37 -3.42 9.05
CA GLY A 43 20.92 -4.75 9.35
C GLY A 43 19.92 -5.91 9.25
N ILE A 44 18.61 -5.61 9.19
CA ILE A 44 17.57 -6.59 8.92
C ILE A 44 17.71 -7.25 7.55
N ILE A 45 18.31 -6.57 6.56
CA ILE A 45 18.54 -7.12 5.22
C ILE A 45 19.40 -8.38 5.30
N ASP A 46 20.42 -8.39 6.14
CA ASP A 46 21.32 -9.52 6.30
C ASP A 46 20.63 -10.82 6.75
N SER A 47 19.53 -10.66 7.50
CA SER A 47 18.72 -11.78 7.97
C SER A 47 17.84 -12.42 6.87
N TYR A 48 17.63 -11.73 5.76
CA TYR A 48 16.78 -12.17 4.67
C TYR A 48 17.52 -12.27 3.34
N PHE A 49 18.33 -11.27 2.98
CA PHE A 49 19.00 -11.14 1.69
C PHE A 49 20.39 -10.50 1.85
N PRO A 50 21.38 -11.21 2.41
CA PRO A 50 22.72 -10.66 2.70
C PRO A 50 23.47 -10.20 1.46
N ASN A 51 23.08 -10.65 0.28
CA ASN A 51 23.68 -10.29 -1.00
C ASN A 51 22.95 -9.16 -1.75
N SER A 52 21.92 -8.53 -1.13
CA SER A 52 21.22 -7.40 -1.75
C SER A 52 22.08 -6.14 -1.72
N ASP A 53 22.23 -5.45 -2.85
CA ASP A 53 22.86 -4.14 -2.88
C ASP A 53 22.00 -3.10 -2.14
N PHE A 54 22.62 -2.32 -1.25
CA PHE A 54 21.93 -1.30 -0.46
C PHE A 54 22.37 0.12 -0.85
N PHE A 55 21.41 1.04 -0.89
CA PHE A 55 21.60 2.44 -1.26
C PHE A 55 20.91 3.36 -0.27
N VAL A 56 21.54 4.49 0.05
CA VAL A 56 20.95 5.58 0.85
C VAL A 56 20.47 6.74 -0.03
N GLU A 57 20.85 6.77 -1.30
CA GLU A 57 20.54 7.81 -2.27
C GLU A 57 19.73 7.25 -3.42
N PHE A 58 18.60 7.90 -3.71
CA PHE A 58 17.68 7.46 -4.76
C PHE A 58 18.35 7.45 -6.14
N GLU A 59 19.16 8.44 -6.44
CA GLU A 59 19.85 8.59 -7.72
C GLU A 59 20.86 7.46 -7.98
N ARG A 60 21.48 6.95 -6.91
CA ARG A 60 22.39 5.80 -7.02
C ARG A 60 21.63 4.50 -7.21
N PHE A 61 20.50 4.37 -6.53
CA PHE A 61 19.60 3.24 -6.69
C PHE A 61 19.01 3.19 -8.12
N ASP A 62 18.56 4.32 -8.66
CA ASP A 62 18.05 4.45 -10.04
C ASP A 62 19.13 4.03 -11.06
N ARG A 63 20.34 4.59 -10.96
CA ARG A 63 21.46 4.19 -11.83
C ARG A 63 21.82 2.70 -11.70
N HIS A 64 21.65 2.10 -10.52
CA HIS A 64 21.90 0.68 -10.33
C HIS A 64 20.89 -0.18 -11.11
N PHE A 65 19.62 0.22 -11.15
CA PHE A 65 18.62 -0.45 -11.99
C PHE A 65 19.01 -0.40 -13.47
N ASP A 66 19.49 0.74 -13.96
CA ASP A 66 20.00 0.84 -15.33
C ASP A 66 21.23 -0.05 -15.57
N LYS A 67 22.11 -0.17 -14.57
CA LYS A 67 23.28 -1.09 -14.63
C LYS A 67 22.83 -2.54 -14.73
N LEU A 68 21.90 -2.97 -13.89
CA LEU A 68 21.34 -4.33 -13.93
C LEU A 68 20.69 -4.62 -15.28
N LYS A 69 19.86 -3.70 -15.77
CA LYS A 69 19.20 -3.82 -17.07
C LYS A 69 20.22 -3.99 -18.22
N ARG A 70 21.31 -3.19 -18.25
CA ARG A 70 22.37 -3.31 -19.24
C ARG A 70 23.16 -4.63 -19.13
N ALA A 71 23.25 -5.20 -17.93
CA ALA A 71 23.82 -6.51 -17.69
C ALA A 71 22.87 -7.68 -18.03
N GLY A 72 21.67 -7.40 -18.55
CA GLY A 72 20.67 -8.42 -18.86
C GLY A 72 19.88 -8.93 -17.67
N THR A 73 20.02 -8.31 -16.48
CA THR A 73 19.29 -8.69 -15.28
C THR A 73 18.02 -7.84 -15.18
N LYS A 74 16.86 -8.51 -15.24
CA LYS A 74 15.56 -7.84 -15.08
C LYS A 74 15.19 -7.76 -13.60
N ILE A 75 14.70 -6.60 -13.17
CA ILE A 75 13.89 -6.47 -11.95
C ILE A 75 12.43 -6.64 -12.37
N ASP A 76 11.74 -7.62 -11.76
CA ASP A 76 10.34 -7.91 -12.08
C ASP A 76 9.38 -7.06 -11.26
N TYR A 77 9.71 -6.81 -10.00
CA TYR A 77 8.87 -6.07 -9.05
C TYR A 77 9.67 -5.05 -8.25
N VAL A 78 9.05 -3.91 -7.97
CA VAL A 78 9.53 -2.97 -6.95
C VAL A 78 8.52 -2.93 -5.81
N SER A 79 8.98 -3.35 -4.63
CA SER A 79 8.21 -3.27 -3.39
C SER A 79 8.41 -1.90 -2.74
N ILE A 80 7.32 -1.17 -2.48
CA ILE A 80 7.33 0.23 -2.04
C ILE A 80 6.77 0.32 -0.63
N CYS A 81 7.66 0.55 0.34
CA CYS A 81 7.39 0.68 1.77
C CYS A 81 7.76 2.07 2.32
N SER A 82 7.97 3.01 1.43
CA SER A 82 8.32 4.40 1.75
C SER A 82 7.15 5.16 2.40
N PRO A 83 7.37 6.38 2.92
CA PRO A 83 6.29 7.25 3.37
C PRO A 83 5.27 7.57 2.27
N ASN A 84 4.00 7.72 2.64
CA ASN A 84 2.86 7.83 1.72
C ASN A 84 3.03 8.87 0.61
N TYR A 85 3.60 10.05 0.92
CA TYR A 85 3.80 11.14 -0.04
C TYR A 85 4.81 10.82 -1.15
N LEU A 86 5.60 9.75 -1.01
CA LEU A 86 6.59 9.31 -1.98
C LEU A 86 6.08 8.19 -2.89
N HIS A 87 4.93 7.59 -2.58
CA HIS A 87 4.42 6.43 -3.30
C HIS A 87 4.28 6.69 -4.80
N ASP A 88 3.65 7.80 -5.20
CA ASP A 88 3.46 8.14 -6.62
C ASP A 88 4.77 8.16 -7.39
N SER A 89 5.79 8.83 -6.86
CA SER A 89 7.10 8.93 -7.52
C SER A 89 7.81 7.58 -7.63
N HIS A 90 7.72 6.75 -6.59
CA HIS A 90 8.35 5.44 -6.57
C HIS A 90 7.61 4.42 -7.45
N ILE A 91 6.28 4.52 -7.57
CA ILE A 91 5.51 3.73 -8.52
C ILE A 91 5.93 4.08 -9.94
N ARG A 92 5.98 5.38 -10.30
CA ARG A 92 6.44 5.83 -11.61
C ARG A 92 7.87 5.37 -11.92
N PHE A 93 8.75 5.36 -10.93
CA PHE A 93 10.09 4.80 -11.04
C PHE A 93 10.03 3.32 -11.45
N ALA A 94 9.25 2.48 -10.75
CA ALA A 94 9.12 1.06 -11.05
C ALA A 94 8.65 0.84 -12.50
N LEU A 95 7.57 1.51 -12.89
CA LEU A 95 6.98 1.36 -14.23
C LEU A 95 7.95 1.80 -15.35
N ARG A 96 8.73 2.88 -15.15
CA ARG A 96 9.77 3.30 -16.10
C ARG A 96 10.87 2.25 -16.28
N HIS A 97 11.21 1.53 -15.22
CA HIS A 97 12.18 0.42 -15.28
C HIS A 97 11.57 -0.90 -15.75
N LYS A 98 10.31 -0.89 -16.22
CA LYS A 98 9.59 -2.09 -16.68
C LYS A 98 9.44 -3.16 -15.60
N ALA A 99 9.29 -2.71 -14.36
CA ALA A 99 8.96 -3.54 -13.21
C ALA A 99 7.54 -3.23 -12.74
N ASP A 100 6.82 -4.24 -12.27
CA ASP A 100 5.55 -4.04 -11.60
C ASP A 100 5.77 -3.43 -10.21
N ALA A 101 4.82 -2.63 -9.75
CA ALA A 101 4.89 -2.00 -8.44
C ALA A 101 4.01 -2.72 -7.42
N ILE A 102 4.57 -3.10 -6.27
CA ILE A 102 3.81 -3.55 -5.09
C ILE A 102 3.92 -2.46 -4.04
N CYS A 103 2.87 -1.67 -3.87
CA CYS A 103 2.89 -0.48 -3.05
C CYS A 103 2.07 -0.65 -1.76
N GLU A 104 2.65 -0.20 -0.64
CA GLU A 104 1.90 -0.04 0.60
C GLU A 104 0.77 0.98 0.45
N LYS A 105 -0.21 0.86 1.29
CA LYS A 105 -1.35 1.77 1.32
C LYS A 105 -1.02 3.08 2.08
N PRO A 106 -1.69 4.19 1.77
CA PRO A 106 -2.55 4.43 0.61
C PRO A 106 -1.74 4.43 -0.67
N LEU A 107 -2.34 4.08 -1.78
CA LEU A 107 -1.64 4.06 -3.08
C LEU A 107 -1.02 5.42 -3.38
N VAL A 108 -1.81 6.48 -3.22
CA VAL A 108 -1.42 7.88 -3.38
C VAL A 108 -2.16 8.75 -2.37
N LEU A 109 -1.72 10.00 -2.17
CA LEU A 109 -2.42 10.97 -1.32
C LEU A 109 -3.45 11.80 -2.10
N ASN A 110 -3.20 12.00 -3.39
CA ASN A 110 -4.06 12.75 -4.27
C ASN A 110 -4.77 11.79 -5.24
N PRO A 111 -6.11 11.71 -5.23
CA PRO A 111 -6.85 10.79 -6.10
C PRO A 111 -6.59 11.01 -7.60
N TRP A 112 -6.27 12.21 -8.04
CA TRP A 112 -5.94 12.53 -9.45
C TRP A 112 -4.70 11.77 -9.93
N ASN A 113 -3.80 11.41 -9.03
CA ASN A 113 -2.63 10.58 -9.38
C ASN A 113 -3.03 9.15 -9.72
N VAL A 114 -4.20 8.66 -9.28
CA VAL A 114 -4.70 7.33 -9.66
C VAL A 114 -4.94 7.26 -11.16
N ASP A 115 -5.60 8.28 -11.73
CA ASP A 115 -5.90 8.34 -13.17
C ASP A 115 -4.59 8.39 -13.97
N ALA A 116 -3.66 9.26 -13.56
CA ALA A 116 -2.34 9.35 -14.21
C ALA A 116 -1.51 8.04 -14.11
N LEU A 117 -1.60 7.33 -12.99
CA LEU A 117 -0.94 6.04 -12.82
C LEU A 117 -1.59 4.96 -13.69
N GLN A 118 -2.92 5.00 -13.85
CA GLN A 118 -3.64 4.10 -14.75
C GLN A 118 -3.23 4.31 -16.22
N GLU A 119 -3.03 5.55 -16.62
CA GLU A 119 -2.50 5.87 -17.97
C GLU A 119 -1.11 5.24 -18.16
N ILE A 120 -0.21 5.41 -17.20
CA ILE A 120 1.14 4.83 -17.26
C ILE A 120 1.10 3.28 -17.25
N GLU A 121 0.20 2.64 -16.48
CA GLU A 121 -0.02 1.19 -16.58
C GLU A 121 -0.36 0.77 -18.00
N ASN A 122 -1.29 1.50 -18.64
CA ASN A 122 -1.74 1.21 -20.00
C ASN A 122 -0.60 1.40 -21.02
N GLU A 123 0.20 2.46 -20.87
CA GLU A 123 1.34 2.76 -21.76
C GLU A 123 2.49 1.76 -21.61
N THR A 124 2.80 1.36 -20.38
CA THR A 124 3.98 0.52 -20.08
C THR A 124 3.69 -0.97 -20.15
N GLY A 125 2.43 -1.37 -19.98
CA GLY A 125 2.00 -2.76 -19.80
C GLY A 125 2.34 -3.35 -18.43
N GLN A 126 2.95 -2.56 -17.53
CA GLN A 126 3.26 -2.97 -16.17
C GLN A 126 2.04 -2.79 -15.26
N LYS A 127 2.07 -3.42 -14.07
CA LYS A 127 0.95 -3.42 -13.12
C LYS A 127 1.31 -2.78 -11.79
N ILE A 128 0.29 -2.19 -11.15
CA ILE A 128 0.38 -1.61 -9.83
C ILE A 128 -0.52 -2.41 -8.88
N PHE A 129 0.07 -2.93 -7.81
CA PHE A 129 -0.62 -3.68 -6.77
C PHE A 129 -0.57 -2.90 -5.46
N THR A 130 -1.73 -2.64 -4.86
CA THR A 130 -1.82 -2.00 -3.53
C THR A 130 -2.06 -3.04 -2.44
N VAL A 131 -1.32 -2.94 -1.35
CA VAL A 131 -1.45 -3.87 -0.21
C VAL A 131 -2.65 -3.48 0.65
N LEU A 132 -3.78 -4.17 0.46
CA LEU A 132 -5.05 -3.98 1.19
C LEU A 132 -5.45 -5.29 1.89
N GLN A 133 -4.72 -5.64 2.94
CA GLN A 133 -4.71 -6.95 3.57
C GLN A 133 -6.03 -7.37 4.22
N LEU A 134 -6.96 -6.45 4.54
CA LEU A 134 -8.25 -6.82 5.13
C LEU A 134 -9.08 -7.72 4.20
N ARG A 135 -8.93 -7.58 2.88
CA ARG A 135 -9.56 -8.46 1.91
C ARG A 135 -9.17 -9.94 2.05
N LEU A 136 -8.02 -10.21 2.66
CA LEU A 136 -7.50 -11.57 2.87
C LEU A 136 -7.84 -12.14 4.26
N HIS A 137 -8.49 -11.35 5.12
CA HIS A 137 -8.86 -11.83 6.45
C HIS A 137 -10.02 -12.83 6.36
N PRO A 138 -9.89 -14.07 6.92
CA PRO A 138 -10.90 -15.13 6.75
C PRO A 138 -12.33 -14.70 7.10
N LYS A 139 -12.50 -13.95 8.20
CA LYS A 139 -13.82 -13.45 8.61
C LYS A 139 -14.40 -12.39 7.68
N ILE A 140 -13.55 -11.61 7.02
CA ILE A 140 -13.99 -10.62 6.03
C ILE A 140 -14.41 -11.33 4.74
N ILE A 141 -13.69 -12.36 4.33
CA ILE A 141 -14.08 -13.21 3.20
C ILE A 141 -15.42 -13.90 3.48
N GLU A 142 -15.57 -14.52 4.66
CA GLU A 142 -16.82 -15.16 5.09
C GLU A 142 -18.00 -14.18 5.08
N LEU A 143 -17.79 -12.98 5.65
CA LEU A 143 -18.81 -11.93 5.68
C LEU A 143 -19.21 -11.52 4.25
N ARG A 144 -18.23 -11.28 3.37
CA ARG A 144 -18.50 -10.92 1.98
C ARG A 144 -19.33 -11.99 1.27
N GLU A 145 -18.96 -13.27 1.40
CA GLU A 145 -19.70 -14.36 0.77
C GLU A 145 -21.13 -14.46 1.32
N ARG A 146 -21.34 -14.26 2.63
CA ARG A 146 -22.66 -14.22 3.24
C ARG A 146 -23.53 -13.07 2.66
N ILE A 147 -22.93 -11.88 2.48
CA ILE A 147 -23.63 -10.73 1.88
C ILE A 147 -23.98 -11.01 0.41
N ARG A 148 -23.03 -11.52 -0.38
CA ARG A 148 -23.22 -11.83 -1.80
C ARG A 148 -24.30 -12.88 -2.05
N ASN A 149 -24.41 -13.88 -1.17
CA ASN A 149 -25.39 -14.96 -1.25
C ASN A 149 -26.72 -14.61 -0.56
N GLY A 150 -26.83 -13.43 0.05
CA GLY A 150 -28.06 -12.91 0.66
C GLY A 150 -29.03 -12.31 -0.38
N PRO A 151 -30.20 -11.82 0.08
CA PRO A 151 -31.15 -11.14 -0.79
C PRO A 151 -30.52 -9.93 -1.49
N ALA A 152 -30.67 -9.85 -2.82
CA ALA A 152 -29.99 -8.83 -3.65
C ALA A 152 -30.49 -7.39 -3.39
N ASP A 153 -31.70 -7.23 -2.89
CA ASP A 153 -32.35 -5.97 -2.56
C ASP A 153 -32.11 -5.52 -1.10
N LYS A 154 -31.44 -6.37 -0.31
CA LYS A 154 -31.19 -6.05 1.09
C LYS A 154 -30.14 -4.95 1.23
N VAL A 155 -30.49 -3.90 1.98
CA VAL A 155 -29.58 -2.84 2.42
C VAL A 155 -29.27 -3.07 3.90
N TYR A 156 -27.98 -3.05 4.24
CA TYR A 156 -27.48 -3.27 5.58
C TYR A 156 -27.15 -1.93 6.25
N ASP A 157 -27.53 -1.78 7.51
CA ASP A 157 -27.04 -0.70 8.36
C ASP A 157 -25.75 -1.17 9.03
N VAL A 158 -24.69 -0.38 8.89
CA VAL A 158 -23.36 -0.70 9.38
C VAL A 158 -22.87 0.44 10.29
N ASP A 159 -22.40 0.13 11.47
CA ASP A 159 -21.69 1.06 12.35
C ASP A 159 -20.25 0.56 12.50
N LEU A 160 -19.29 1.33 11.96
CA LEU A 160 -17.88 1.02 12.04
C LEU A 160 -17.17 2.04 12.92
N THR A 161 -16.62 1.57 14.01
CA THR A 161 -15.79 2.38 14.91
C THR A 161 -14.40 1.78 15.04
N TYR A 162 -13.38 2.58 14.75
CA TYR A 162 -11.98 2.21 14.95
C TYR A 162 -11.29 3.19 15.86
N ILE A 163 -10.88 2.70 17.03
CA ILE A 163 -10.13 3.46 18.03
C ILE A 163 -8.81 2.76 18.26
N THR A 164 -7.71 3.50 18.16
CA THR A 164 -6.38 2.97 18.42
C THR A 164 -5.51 4.00 19.12
N SER A 165 -4.72 3.56 20.08
CA SER A 165 -3.72 4.38 20.73
C SER A 165 -2.42 4.40 19.93
N ARG A 166 -1.78 5.56 19.86
CA ARG A 166 -0.44 5.74 19.29
C ARG A 166 0.47 6.47 20.28
N GLY A 167 1.74 6.08 20.31
CA GLY A 167 2.73 6.80 21.11
C GLY A 167 3.08 8.16 20.47
N ASN A 168 3.71 9.04 21.25
CA ASN A 168 4.13 10.39 20.80
C ASN A 168 4.97 10.36 19.52
N TRP A 169 5.72 9.29 19.27
CA TRP A 169 6.50 9.08 18.05
C TRP A 169 5.67 9.18 16.78
N TYR A 170 4.38 8.81 16.82
CA TYR A 170 3.51 8.87 15.67
C TYR A 170 3.33 10.31 15.19
N GLN A 171 3.11 11.24 16.13
CA GLN A 171 2.83 12.64 15.85
C GLN A 171 4.07 13.42 15.37
N ILE A 172 5.25 13.08 15.88
CA ILE A 172 6.52 13.71 15.46
C ILE A 172 7.13 13.07 14.21
N SER A 173 6.63 11.92 13.78
CA SER A 173 7.01 11.28 12.51
C SER A 173 6.23 11.89 11.33
N TRP A 174 6.61 11.49 10.12
CA TRP A 174 5.87 11.86 8.91
C TRP A 174 4.37 11.46 8.96
N LYS A 175 3.99 10.53 9.83
CA LYS A 175 2.60 10.08 10.01
C LYS A 175 1.70 11.13 10.65
N GLY A 176 2.26 12.00 11.51
CA GLY A 176 1.55 13.13 12.11
C GLY A 176 1.43 14.34 11.17
N ASP A 177 2.23 14.38 10.13
CA ASP A 177 2.19 15.45 9.12
C ASP A 177 1.12 15.11 8.06
N ILE A 178 0.03 15.89 8.02
CA ILE A 178 -1.09 15.66 7.09
C ILE A 178 -0.64 15.72 5.63
N GLN A 179 0.29 16.61 5.29
CA GLN A 179 0.80 16.73 3.92
C GLN A 179 1.58 15.48 3.47
N LYS A 180 2.13 14.74 4.42
CA LYS A 180 2.91 13.52 4.14
C LYS A 180 2.13 12.24 4.31
N SER A 181 1.18 12.22 5.22
CA SER A 181 0.40 11.02 5.54
C SER A 181 -0.97 10.97 4.88
N GLY A 182 -1.54 12.12 4.52
CA GLY A 182 -2.93 12.28 4.12
C GLY A 182 -3.92 12.32 5.29
N GLY A 183 -3.41 12.40 6.53
CA GLY A 183 -4.23 12.37 7.74
C GLY A 183 -4.78 10.98 8.08
N ILE A 184 -5.56 10.91 9.15
CA ILE A 184 -6.06 9.65 9.70
C ILE A 184 -7.00 8.92 8.74
N ALA A 185 -7.89 9.65 8.06
CA ALA A 185 -8.84 9.05 7.13
C ALA A 185 -8.13 8.33 5.97
N THR A 186 -7.09 8.95 5.41
CA THR A 186 -6.32 8.37 4.31
C THR A 186 -5.34 7.29 4.81
N ASN A 187 -4.59 7.57 5.87
CA ASN A 187 -3.54 6.65 6.33
C ASN A 187 -4.09 5.38 7.01
N ILE A 188 -5.22 5.50 7.71
CA ILE A 188 -5.85 4.40 8.45
C ILE A 188 -7.20 4.03 7.85
N GLY A 189 -8.05 5.02 7.58
CA GLY A 189 -9.41 4.82 7.07
C GLY A 189 -9.46 4.07 5.75
N ILE A 190 -8.44 4.19 4.90
CA ILE A 190 -8.36 3.50 3.61
C ILE A 190 -8.58 1.98 3.72
N HIS A 191 -8.12 1.35 4.77
CA HIS A 191 -8.35 -0.08 5.00
C HIS A 191 -9.83 -0.42 5.15
N PHE A 192 -10.56 0.44 5.83
CA PHE A 192 -11.97 0.24 6.11
C PHE A 192 -12.83 0.64 4.92
N PHE A 193 -12.51 1.75 4.25
CA PHE A 193 -13.21 2.16 3.03
C PHE A 193 -13.08 1.10 1.93
N ASP A 194 -11.88 0.55 1.77
CA ASP A 194 -11.63 -0.54 0.84
C ASP A 194 -12.42 -1.80 1.22
N MET A 195 -12.36 -2.20 2.48
CA MET A 195 -13.09 -3.37 3.00
C MET A 195 -14.60 -3.24 2.79
N LEU A 196 -15.17 -2.08 3.09
CA LEU A 196 -16.60 -1.83 2.95
C LEU A 196 -17.04 -1.83 1.49
N GLY A 197 -16.29 -1.15 0.62
CA GLY A 197 -16.55 -1.17 -0.82
C GLY A 197 -16.45 -2.59 -1.41
N TRP A 198 -15.50 -3.39 -0.92
CA TRP A 198 -15.32 -4.77 -1.35
C TRP A 198 -16.43 -5.72 -0.88
N ILE A 199 -17.03 -5.46 0.29
CA ILE A 199 -18.14 -6.26 0.85
C ILE A 199 -19.49 -5.83 0.28
N PHE A 200 -19.78 -4.52 0.28
CA PHE A 200 -21.11 -3.96 0.05
C PHE A 200 -21.28 -3.30 -1.32
N GLY A 201 -20.22 -3.24 -2.11
CA GLY A 201 -20.24 -2.68 -3.47
C GLY A 201 -19.83 -1.21 -3.53
N GLU A 202 -20.02 -0.60 -4.69
CA GLU A 202 -19.58 0.76 -4.99
C GLU A 202 -20.21 1.84 -4.10
N VAL A 203 -19.43 2.91 -3.87
CA VAL A 203 -19.86 4.08 -3.13
C VAL A 203 -20.81 4.91 -3.98
N LYS A 204 -22.02 5.19 -3.45
CA LYS A 204 -23.02 6.04 -4.08
C LYS A 204 -22.94 7.48 -3.59
N ASN A 205 -22.69 7.65 -2.29
CA ASN A 205 -22.62 8.97 -1.67
C ASN A 205 -21.72 8.92 -0.43
N ASN A 206 -21.15 10.07 -0.05
CA ASN A 206 -20.40 10.21 1.19
C ASN A 206 -20.60 11.59 1.80
N VAL A 207 -20.56 11.66 3.12
CA VAL A 207 -20.60 12.92 3.88
C VAL A 207 -19.53 12.84 4.97
N VAL A 208 -18.62 13.81 4.96
CA VAL A 208 -17.61 13.95 6.00
C VAL A 208 -18.15 14.90 7.06
N ASN A 209 -18.45 14.38 8.25
CA ASN A 209 -18.97 15.16 9.38
C ASN A 209 -17.85 15.68 10.28
N MET A 210 -16.71 14.99 10.29
CA MET A 210 -15.55 15.36 11.11
C MET A 210 -14.27 15.01 10.37
N SER A 211 -13.35 15.96 10.30
CA SER A 211 -12.01 15.76 9.74
C SER A 211 -11.03 16.61 10.55
N GLU A 212 -10.46 15.98 11.58
CA GLU A 212 -9.46 16.55 12.48
C GLU A 212 -8.16 15.78 12.39
N PRO A 213 -7.03 16.30 12.88
CA PRO A 213 -5.74 15.59 12.81
C PRO A 213 -5.78 14.15 13.37
N TYR A 214 -6.60 13.91 14.41
CA TYR A 214 -6.66 12.63 15.12
C TYR A 214 -8.04 11.97 15.11
N LYS A 215 -9.01 12.58 14.45
CA LYS A 215 -10.37 12.08 14.37
C LYS A 215 -10.92 12.28 12.97
N ALA A 216 -11.59 11.28 12.49
CA ALA A 216 -12.37 11.39 11.27
C ALA A 216 -13.68 10.62 11.45
N GLY A 217 -14.75 11.15 10.88
CA GLY A 217 -16.04 10.50 10.93
C GLY A 217 -16.96 11.02 9.85
N GLY A 218 -17.86 10.16 9.40
CA GLY A 218 -18.77 10.50 8.33
C GLY A 218 -19.77 9.42 8.05
N TYR A 219 -20.47 9.59 6.99
CA TYR A 219 -21.47 8.69 6.45
C TYR A 219 -21.07 8.26 5.04
N LEU A 220 -21.21 6.98 4.76
CA LEU A 220 -20.93 6.37 3.47
C LEU A 220 -22.16 5.58 3.01
N GLU A 221 -22.69 5.91 1.84
CA GLU A 221 -23.72 5.13 1.19
C GLU A 221 -23.11 4.25 0.10
N LEU A 222 -23.32 2.96 0.25
CA LEU A 222 -22.84 1.92 -0.65
C LEU A 222 -24.02 1.26 -1.37
N LYS A 223 -23.75 0.48 -2.41
CA LYS A 223 -24.77 -0.23 -3.16
C LYS A 223 -25.71 -1.02 -2.25
N ASN A 224 -25.16 -1.77 -1.30
CA ASN A 224 -25.90 -2.68 -0.42
C ASN A 224 -25.76 -2.30 1.08
N ALA A 225 -25.26 -1.12 1.42
CA ALA A 225 -25.15 -0.71 2.82
C ALA A 225 -25.24 0.81 3.01
N ARG A 226 -25.65 1.20 4.23
CA ARG A 226 -25.48 2.54 4.80
C ARG A 226 -24.57 2.43 6.01
N GLU A 227 -23.57 3.28 6.08
CA GLU A 227 -22.55 3.22 7.14
C GLU A 227 -22.38 4.55 7.85
N ILE A 228 -22.26 4.50 9.18
CA ILE A 228 -21.74 5.59 10.02
C ILE A 228 -20.35 5.16 10.49
N GLY A 229 -19.30 5.76 9.92
CA GLY A 229 -17.90 5.46 10.27
C GLY A 229 -17.29 6.49 11.19
N ARG A 230 -16.51 6.03 12.16
CA ARG A 230 -15.72 6.88 13.08
C ARG A 230 -14.33 6.28 13.27
N ALA A 231 -13.30 7.10 13.12
CA ALA A 231 -11.92 6.74 13.44
C ALA A 231 -11.31 7.74 14.43
N HIS A 232 -10.60 7.22 15.42
CA HIS A 232 -9.89 8.01 16.40
C HIS A 232 -8.52 7.40 16.69
N VAL A 233 -7.47 8.22 16.74
CA VAL A 233 -6.08 7.83 17.05
C VAL A 233 -5.55 8.63 18.23
#